data_e681a9d9ddac1f00cb9e7e810cc6d969
#
_entry.id   e681a9d9ddac1f00cb9e7e810cc6d969
#
_cell.length_a   1.000
_cell.length_b   1.000
_cell.length_c   1.000
_cell.angle_alpha   90.00
_cell.angle_beta   90.00
_cell.angle_gamma   90.00
#
_symmetry.space_group_name_H-M   'P 1'
#
loop_
_entity.id
_entity.type
_entity.pdbx_description
1 polymer ?
#
loop_
_entity_poly.entity_id
_entity_poly.type
_entity_poly.pdbx_seq_one_letter_code
_entity_poly.pdbx_strand_id
1 'polypeptide(L)'
;MKFLRMRPGHGEQLIAEGDVEVAEDEERLVSEFRRQLDQGMWAAVPVQTSTGRREAEMVRAFEDIPRATDRVIFFPRAAGGAR
;
A
#
# COMPACT_ATOMS: atom_id res chain seq x y z
N MET A 1 -3.22 5.38 -9.04
CA MET A 1 -2.92 4.61 -7.82
C MET A 1 -2.57 5.55 -6.68
N LYS A 2 -3.20 5.37 -5.55
CA LYS A 2 -2.97 6.20 -4.37
C LYS A 2 -2.33 5.39 -3.28
N PHE A 3 -1.36 5.97 -2.59
CA PHE A 3 -0.75 5.35 -1.43
C PHE A 3 -1.24 6.08 -0.19
N LEU A 4 -1.83 5.32 0.73
CA LEU A 4 -2.37 5.86 1.97
C LEU A 4 -1.64 5.21 3.13
N ARG A 5 -1.40 5.98 4.19
CA ARG A 5 -0.74 5.46 5.37
C ARG A 5 -1.67 5.60 6.56
N MET A 6 -1.86 4.50 7.28
CA MET A 6 -2.68 4.53 8.50
C MET A 6 -1.88 5.17 9.62
N ARG A 7 -2.49 6.14 10.25
CA ARG A 7 -1.88 6.81 11.40
C ARG A 7 -2.80 6.64 12.60
N PRO A 8 -2.30 6.04 13.67
CA PRO A 8 -3.13 5.83 14.85
C PRO A 8 -3.74 7.15 15.32
N GLY A 9 -5.05 7.15 15.48
CA GLY A 9 -5.78 8.33 15.91
C GLY A 9 -6.05 9.34 14.81
N HIS A 10 -5.56 9.13 13.59
CA HIS A 10 -5.73 10.11 12.51
C HIS A 10 -6.31 9.52 11.23
N GLY A 11 -6.53 8.21 11.20
CA GLY A 11 -7.07 7.56 10.02
C GLY A 11 -6.06 7.44 8.90
N GLU A 12 -6.52 7.48 7.67
CA GLU A 12 -5.67 7.31 6.50
C GLU A 12 -5.18 8.66 6.01
N GLN A 13 -3.92 8.71 5.65
CA GLN A 13 -3.29 9.91 5.11
C GLN A 13 -2.72 9.60 3.74
N LEU A 14 -3.05 10.40 2.73
CA LEU A 14 -2.49 10.25 1.39
C LEU A 14 -1.02 10.66 1.43
N ILE A 15 -0.13 9.77 1.02
CA ILE A 15 1.30 10.02 1.03
C ILE A 15 1.91 10.07 -0.37
N ALA A 16 1.25 9.48 -1.36
CA ALA A 16 1.71 9.53 -2.74
C ALA A 16 0.56 9.21 -3.66
N GLU A 17 0.65 9.70 -4.87
CA GLU A 17 -0.37 9.43 -5.89
C GLU A 17 0.28 9.54 -7.25
N GLY A 18 -0.11 8.66 -8.18
CA GLY A 18 0.40 8.71 -9.53
C GLY A 18 -0.29 7.71 -10.43
N ASP A 19 0.00 7.83 -11.72
CA ASP A 19 -0.53 6.95 -12.74
C ASP A 19 0.56 5.96 -13.13
N VAL A 20 0.31 4.66 -12.89
CA VAL A 20 1.31 3.63 -13.17
C VAL A 20 1.60 3.47 -14.65
N GLU A 21 0.76 4.04 -15.51
CA GLU A 21 1.01 4.03 -16.95
C GLU A 21 1.97 5.14 -17.38
N VAL A 22 2.30 6.06 -16.47
CA VAL A 22 3.27 7.12 -16.71
C VAL A 22 4.57 6.71 -16.02
N ALA A 23 5.65 6.57 -16.79
CA ALA A 23 6.90 6.03 -16.29
C ALA A 23 7.44 6.80 -15.09
N GLU A 24 7.38 8.12 -15.14
CA GLU A 24 7.88 8.94 -14.03
C GLU A 24 7.08 8.75 -12.76
N ASP A 25 5.76 8.61 -12.91
CA ASP A 25 4.89 8.37 -11.78
C ASP A 25 5.16 6.99 -11.20
N GLU A 26 5.34 5.99 -12.06
CA GLU A 26 5.63 4.64 -11.59
C GLU A 26 6.93 4.60 -10.79
N GLU A 27 7.97 5.27 -11.29
CA GLU A 27 9.23 5.33 -10.56
C GLU A 27 9.07 5.94 -9.17
N ARG A 28 8.30 7.01 -9.10
CA ARG A 28 8.03 7.67 -7.82
C ARG A 28 7.28 6.76 -6.87
N LEU A 29 6.28 6.05 -7.39
CA LEU A 29 5.50 5.12 -6.58
C LEU A 29 6.34 3.95 -6.11
N VAL A 30 7.21 3.41 -6.97
CA VAL A 30 8.12 2.33 -6.58
C VAL A 30 9.03 2.78 -5.45
N SER A 31 9.60 3.98 -5.57
CA SER A 31 10.48 4.50 -4.54
C SER A 31 9.77 4.69 -3.22
N GLU A 32 8.55 5.22 -3.26
CA GLU A 32 7.79 5.43 -2.04
C GLU A 32 7.38 4.10 -1.41
N PHE A 33 7.03 3.12 -2.24
CA PHE A 33 6.69 1.79 -1.75
C PHE A 33 7.85 1.21 -0.94
N ARG A 34 9.05 1.26 -1.52
CA ARG A 34 10.23 0.74 -0.84
C ARG A 34 10.52 1.49 0.45
N ARG A 35 10.37 2.80 0.41
CA ARG A 35 10.62 3.61 1.59
C ARG A 35 9.69 3.22 2.73
N GLN A 36 8.41 2.99 2.43
CA GLN A 36 7.47 2.59 3.47
C GLN A 36 7.83 1.24 4.06
N LEU A 37 8.19 0.28 3.22
CA LEU A 37 8.59 -1.02 3.72
C LEU A 37 9.87 -0.94 4.56
N ASP A 38 10.81 -0.09 4.16
CA ASP A 38 12.04 0.11 4.91
C ASP A 38 11.77 0.74 6.28
N GLN A 39 10.68 1.47 6.40
CA GLN A 39 10.27 2.06 7.67
C GLN A 39 9.51 1.08 8.55
N GLY A 40 9.37 -0.17 8.11
CA GLY A 40 8.68 -1.17 8.90
C GLY A 40 7.18 -1.21 8.67
N MET A 41 6.72 -0.62 7.59
CA MET A 41 5.30 -0.68 7.27
C MET A 41 4.97 -1.92 6.47
N TRP A 42 3.74 -2.39 6.61
CA TRP A 42 3.18 -3.43 5.75
C TRP A 42 2.33 -2.75 4.68
N ALA A 43 2.23 -3.39 3.53
CA ALA A 43 1.40 -2.88 2.43
C ALA A 43 0.27 -3.85 2.14
N ALA A 44 -0.92 -3.32 1.98
CA ALA A 44 -2.10 -4.13 1.68
C ALA A 44 -2.88 -3.50 0.53
N VAL A 45 -3.42 -4.34 -0.34
CA VAL A 45 -4.30 -3.89 -1.40
C VAL A 45 -5.70 -4.43 -1.13
N PRO A 46 -6.74 -3.59 -1.27
CA PRO A 46 -8.11 -4.06 -1.13
C PRO A 46 -8.44 -4.98 -2.31
N VAL A 47 -9.00 -6.13 -2.02
CA VAL A 47 -9.46 -7.05 -3.05
C VAL A 47 -10.90 -7.43 -2.76
N GLN A 48 -11.62 -7.80 -3.80
CA GLN A 48 -12.98 -8.27 -3.67
C GLN A 48 -13.01 -9.73 -4.07
N THR A 49 -13.51 -10.55 -3.17
CA THR A 49 -13.58 -11.99 -3.42
C THR A 49 -14.77 -12.31 -4.32
N SER A 50 -14.80 -13.55 -4.81
CA SER A 50 -15.90 -14.01 -5.65
C SER A 50 -17.25 -13.97 -4.93
N THR A 51 -17.25 -13.93 -3.61
CA THR A 51 -18.48 -13.83 -2.83
C THR A 51 -18.87 -12.39 -2.54
N GLY A 52 -18.10 -11.42 -3.07
CA GLY A 52 -18.38 -10.01 -2.83
C GLY A 52 -17.83 -9.46 -1.53
N ARG A 53 -17.14 -10.27 -0.76
CA ARG A 53 -16.55 -9.81 0.49
C ARG A 53 -15.34 -8.93 0.22
N ARG A 54 -15.17 -7.93 1.05
CA ARG A 54 -13.99 -7.08 0.99
C ARG A 54 -12.90 -7.70 1.85
N GLU A 55 -11.74 -7.88 1.26
CA GLU A 55 -10.57 -8.40 1.95
C GLU A 55 -9.37 -7.58 1.58
N ALA A 56 -8.31 -7.72 2.33
CA ALA A 56 -7.04 -7.07 2.05
C ALA A 56 -6.01 -8.14 1.79
N GLU A 57 -5.24 -7.95 0.74
CA GLU A 57 -4.15 -8.86 0.40
C GLU A 57 -2.83 -8.16 0.66
N MET A 58 -1.95 -8.81 1.40
CA MET A 58 -0.65 -8.25 1.71
C MET A 58 0.27 -8.39 0.51
N VAL A 59 1.01 -7.32 0.22
CA VAL A 59 1.99 -7.34 -0.86
C VAL A 59 3.34 -6.92 -0.32
N ARG A 60 4.40 -7.53 -0.82
CA ARG A 60 5.76 -7.27 -0.37
C ARG A 60 6.62 -6.64 -1.44
N ALA A 61 6.14 -6.60 -2.67
CA ALA A 61 6.86 -6.00 -3.78
C ALA A 61 5.89 -5.21 -4.61
N PHE A 62 6.37 -4.11 -5.18
CA PHE A 62 5.52 -3.25 -5.98
C PHE A 62 4.92 -4.01 -7.17
N GLU A 63 5.69 -4.89 -7.78
CA GLU A 63 5.22 -5.64 -8.94
C GLU A 63 4.11 -6.64 -8.61
N ASP A 64 3.89 -6.92 -7.33
CA ASP A 64 2.79 -7.78 -6.90
C ASP A 64 1.47 -7.03 -6.81
N ILE A 65 1.50 -5.72 -6.93
CA ILE A 65 0.29 -4.90 -6.89
C ILE A 65 -0.37 -4.96 -8.27
N PRO A 66 -1.62 -5.40 -8.36
CA PRO A 66 -2.32 -5.36 -9.66
C PRO A 66 -2.34 -3.94 -10.21
N ARG A 67 -2.06 -3.80 -11.49
CA ARG A 67 -1.92 -2.47 -12.08
C ARG A 67 -3.22 -1.65 -12.02
N ALA A 68 -4.35 -2.31 -11.95
CA ALA A 68 -5.63 -1.61 -11.85
C ALA A 68 -5.99 -1.23 -10.42
N THR A 69 -5.10 -1.49 -9.46
CA THR A 69 -5.35 -1.17 -8.07
C THR A 69 -5.50 0.35 -7.90
N ASP A 70 -6.59 0.75 -7.25
CA ASP A 70 -6.85 2.16 -7.01
C ASP A 70 -6.01 2.70 -5.86
N ARG A 71 -5.84 1.90 -4.80
CA ARG A 71 -5.12 2.37 -3.63
C ARG A 71 -4.39 1.23 -2.93
N VAL A 72 -3.29 1.60 -2.28
CA VAL A 72 -2.50 0.71 -1.45
C VAL A 72 -2.44 1.34 -0.07
N ILE A 73 -2.67 0.55 0.96
CA ILE A 73 -2.71 1.05 2.33
C ILE A 73 -1.50 0.53 3.07
N PHE A 74 -0.73 1.44 3.66
CA PHE A 74 0.42 1.10 4.48
C PHE A 74 0.04 1.27 5.94
N PHE A 75 0.42 0.30 6.75
CA PHE A 75 0.13 0.34 8.19
C PHE A 75 1.30 -0.24 8.95
N PRO A 76 1.50 0.22 10.20
CA PRO A 76 2.65 -0.25 10.97
C PRO A 76 2.53 -1.73 11.29
N ARG A 77 3.67 -2.41 11.29
CA ARG A 77 3.69 -3.78 11.75
C ARG A 77 3.31 -3.81 13.21
N ALA A 78 2.72 -4.93 13.64
CA ALA A 78 2.35 -5.06 15.03
C ALA A 78 3.64 -5.15 15.86
N ALA A 79 4.00 -4.03 16.44
CA ALA A 79 5.26 -3.94 17.16
C ALA A 79 5.30 -4.87 18.36
N GLY A 80 4.16 -5.07 18.95
CA GLY A 80 4.08 -5.96 20.09
C GLY A 80 4.40 -7.40 19.78
N GLY A 81 4.37 -7.73 18.52
CA GLY A 81 4.74 -9.06 18.10
C GLY A 81 6.22 -9.31 18.20
N ALA A 82 6.93 -8.26 18.41
CA ALA A 82 8.34 -8.43 18.53
C ALA A 82 8.66 -9.05 19.87
N ARG A 83 8.52 -9.14 19.98
CA ARG A 83 8.99 -9.40 21.01
C ARG A 83 9.56 -9.91 21.19
#